data_30cc13a142ef9847b21501f3a2d8bd9d
#
_entry.id   30cc13a142ef9847b21501f3a2d8bd9d
#
_cell.length_a   1.000
_cell.length_b   1.000
_cell.length_c   1.000
_cell.angle_alpha   90.00
_cell.angle_beta   90.00
_cell.angle_gamma   90.00
#
_symmetry.space_group_name_H-M   'P 1'
#
loop_
_entity.id
_entity.type
_entity.pdbx_description
1 polymer ?
#
loop_
_entity_poly.entity_id
_entity_poly.type
_entity_poly.pdbx_seq_one_letter_code
_entity_poly.pdbx_strand_id
1 'polypeptide(L)'
;MTTPTKKTSRRSMLCFILFVLLGFSLGCSEFVIIGIEPELADNYHCSIARIGELISLFALAYAIATPLLSIFTGSLRRSTILVVYLAIFVVSNFVSATAPTYEVLLISRIVMGAVSGPLLAVATTYVPDLLGANRSSIGISIIYAAFSIALVLATSAGRFIVEYLTWHVAMDAAFFFALISAVLLTIFVPHEASPHKERSTQKRSALASLREQVVLFKEPPIIFGVLLFTFGVGAVYTFYGYVAPYLETYLGFPPAQSGIILLVFGIICIVSDLISGVVDVRAGMKPIPTMLLALALALLALWLCKTNSMLALVPIFLIALLMYSFSISCITMFMGVARKRHPRALVLAASIEPTSFNIGIAFGTLVGGFVVTHTGLGEVGLVGGILGVLSCICAAIARRFWQRMQNESTTTPHMLD
;
A
#
# COMPACT_ATOMS: atom_id res chain seq x y z
N MET A 1 -3.88 -20.78 -33.82
CA MET A 1 -5.32 -20.50 -33.67
C MET A 1 -5.42 -19.19 -32.88
N THR A 2 -5.70 -18.09 -33.57
CA THR A 2 -5.90 -16.76 -32.95
C THR A 2 -7.30 -16.73 -32.34
N THR A 3 -7.37 -16.74 -31.01
CA THR A 3 -8.61 -16.50 -30.26
C THR A 3 -9.14 -15.12 -30.61
N PRO A 4 -10.44 -14.99 -30.96
CA PRO A 4 -11.01 -13.70 -31.32
C PRO A 4 -10.95 -12.76 -30.11
N THR A 5 -10.34 -11.61 -30.31
CA THR A 5 -10.33 -10.51 -29.32
C THR A 5 -11.77 -10.07 -29.06
N LYS A 6 -12.32 -10.44 -27.90
CA LYS A 6 -13.65 -10.02 -27.45
C LYS A 6 -13.64 -8.48 -27.41
N LYS A 7 -14.38 -7.82 -28.32
CA LYS A 7 -14.53 -6.35 -28.28
C LYS A 7 -15.04 -5.97 -26.89
N THR A 8 -14.27 -5.18 -26.16
CA THR A 8 -14.65 -4.69 -24.83
C THR A 8 -15.97 -3.91 -24.96
N SER A 9 -17.03 -4.40 -24.33
CA SER A 9 -18.34 -3.73 -24.32
C SER A 9 -18.23 -2.38 -23.61
N ARG A 10 -19.03 -1.38 -24.01
CA ARG A 10 -19.13 -0.10 -23.28
C ARG A 10 -19.43 -0.33 -21.79
N ARG A 11 -20.27 -1.31 -21.47
CA ARG A 11 -20.57 -1.70 -20.09
C ARG A 11 -19.36 -2.25 -19.35
N SER A 12 -18.56 -3.09 -19.99
CA SER A 12 -17.32 -3.64 -19.38
C SER A 12 -16.31 -2.53 -19.10
N MET A 13 -16.17 -1.56 -20.00
CA MET A 13 -15.28 -0.41 -19.78
C MET A 13 -15.79 0.47 -18.64
N LEU A 14 -17.10 0.73 -18.55
CA LEU A 14 -17.68 1.46 -17.42
C LEU A 14 -17.39 0.74 -16.08
N CYS A 15 -17.66 -0.56 -15.99
CA CYS A 15 -17.36 -1.33 -14.79
C CYS A 15 -15.85 -1.26 -14.42
N PHE A 16 -14.97 -1.32 -15.41
CA PHE A 16 -13.54 -1.16 -15.16
C PHE A 16 -13.19 0.21 -14.58
N ILE A 17 -13.74 1.30 -15.14
CA ILE A 17 -13.56 2.67 -14.63
C ILE A 17 -14.06 2.78 -13.18
N LEU A 18 -15.17 2.10 -12.83
CA LEU A 18 -15.69 2.09 -11.47
C LEU A 18 -14.75 1.35 -10.50
N PHE A 19 -14.06 0.30 -10.93
CA PHE A 19 -13.02 -0.33 -10.11
C PHE A 19 -11.77 0.54 -9.96
N VAL A 20 -11.43 1.34 -10.97
CA VAL A 20 -10.36 2.36 -10.85
C VAL A 20 -10.76 3.44 -9.83
N LEU A 21 -12.02 3.90 -9.88
CA LEU A 21 -12.57 4.83 -8.89
C LEU A 21 -12.58 4.22 -7.47
N LEU A 22 -12.88 2.92 -7.34
CA LEU A 22 -12.76 2.22 -6.06
C LEU A 22 -11.32 2.23 -5.54
N GLY A 23 -10.33 1.92 -6.38
CA GLY A 23 -8.90 1.99 -6.00
C GLY A 23 -8.53 3.37 -5.49
N PHE A 24 -8.95 4.43 -6.20
CA PHE A 24 -8.77 5.81 -5.76
C PHE A 24 -9.46 6.10 -4.41
N SER A 25 -10.70 5.65 -4.24
CA SER A 25 -11.48 5.84 -3.01
C SER A 25 -10.82 5.14 -1.79
N LEU A 26 -10.31 3.93 -2.00
CA LEU A 26 -9.57 3.19 -0.95
C LEU A 26 -8.34 3.96 -0.50
N GLY A 27 -7.56 4.48 -1.45
CA GLY A 27 -6.38 5.31 -1.14
C GLY A 27 -6.76 6.63 -0.46
N CYS A 28 -7.83 7.32 -0.90
CA CYS A 28 -8.30 8.53 -0.21
C CYS A 28 -8.64 8.24 1.25
N SER A 29 -9.39 7.18 1.50
CA SER A 29 -9.78 6.79 2.86
C SER A 29 -8.58 6.40 3.75
N GLU A 30 -7.54 5.80 3.16
CA GLU A 30 -6.32 5.42 3.89
C GLU A 30 -5.49 6.64 4.28
N PHE A 31 -5.21 7.54 3.32
CA PHE A 31 -4.15 8.54 3.44
C PHE A 31 -4.62 9.94 3.86
N VAL A 32 -5.93 10.23 3.85
CA VAL A 32 -6.45 11.54 4.26
C VAL A 32 -6.01 11.92 5.68
N ILE A 33 -5.93 10.97 6.59
CA ILE A 33 -5.51 11.18 7.99
C ILE A 33 -4.13 11.86 8.05
N ILE A 34 -3.18 11.47 7.21
CA ILE A 34 -1.80 12.01 7.20
C ILE A 34 -1.80 13.53 6.95
N GLY A 35 -2.78 14.03 6.18
CA GLY A 35 -2.90 15.46 5.87
C GLY A 35 -3.60 16.29 6.95
N ILE A 36 -4.34 15.65 7.89
CA ILE A 36 -5.20 16.32 8.87
C ILE A 36 -4.85 15.96 10.32
N GLU A 37 -3.67 15.38 10.56
CA GLU A 37 -3.23 14.93 11.89
C GLU A 37 -3.26 16.04 12.96
N PRO A 38 -2.75 17.26 12.71
CA PRO A 38 -2.74 18.31 13.71
C PRO A 38 -4.16 18.66 14.17
N GLU A 39 -5.11 18.79 13.25
CA GLU A 39 -6.50 19.14 13.56
C GLU A 39 -7.23 18.03 14.33
N LEU A 40 -6.92 16.77 14.02
CA LEU A 40 -7.47 15.65 14.78
C LEU A 40 -6.91 15.62 16.21
N ALA A 41 -5.60 15.89 16.37
CA ALA A 41 -4.97 15.95 17.69
C ALA A 41 -5.59 17.05 18.54
N ASP A 42 -5.83 18.23 17.97
CA ASP A 42 -6.46 19.34 18.63
C ASP A 42 -7.93 19.06 18.97
N ASN A 43 -8.69 18.49 18.01
CA ASN A 43 -10.12 18.18 18.20
C ASN A 43 -10.37 17.13 19.29
N TYR A 44 -9.54 16.08 19.33
CA TYR A 44 -9.67 14.99 20.32
C TYR A 44 -8.82 15.21 21.58
N HIS A 45 -8.15 16.36 21.71
CA HIS A 45 -7.28 16.69 22.85
C HIS A 45 -6.27 15.59 23.18
N CYS A 46 -5.63 15.05 22.15
CA CYS A 46 -4.67 13.94 22.29
C CYS A 46 -3.33 14.27 21.60
N SER A 47 -2.33 13.45 21.88
CA SER A 47 -1.01 13.63 21.25
C SER A 47 -1.03 13.23 19.77
N ILE A 48 -0.16 13.85 18.98
CA ILE A 48 0.06 13.48 17.56
C ILE A 48 0.44 12.01 17.41
N ALA A 49 1.23 11.47 18.35
CA ALA A 49 1.56 10.03 18.37
C ALA A 49 0.32 9.14 18.47
N ARG A 50 -0.70 9.58 19.25
CA ARG A 50 -1.98 8.86 19.35
C ARG A 50 -2.79 8.97 18.04
N ILE A 51 -2.70 10.06 17.30
CA ILE A 51 -3.28 10.13 15.95
C ILE A 51 -2.55 9.18 14.99
N GLY A 52 -1.24 9.03 15.10
CA GLY A 52 -0.46 8.03 14.34
C GLY A 52 -0.93 6.59 14.53
N GLU A 53 -1.58 6.25 15.67
CA GLU A 53 -2.20 4.93 15.87
C GLU A 53 -3.34 4.66 14.87
N LEU A 54 -4.05 5.70 14.40
CA LEU A 54 -5.10 5.57 13.37
C LEU A 54 -4.52 5.05 12.05
N ILE A 55 -3.30 5.45 11.70
CA ILE A 55 -2.58 5.01 10.50
C ILE A 55 -2.03 3.60 10.74
N SER A 56 -1.36 3.39 11.87
CA SER A 56 -0.71 2.11 12.21
C SER A 56 -1.69 0.97 12.30
N LEU A 57 -2.80 1.15 13.03
CA LEU A 57 -3.78 0.10 13.27
C LEU A 57 -4.65 -0.16 12.05
N PHE A 58 -4.90 0.85 11.20
CA PHE A 58 -5.49 0.65 9.88
C PHE A 58 -4.59 -0.26 9.03
N ALA A 59 -3.31 0.07 8.89
CA ALA A 59 -2.35 -0.68 8.08
C ALA A 59 -2.12 -2.10 8.63
N LEU A 60 -2.07 -2.26 9.95
CA LEU A 60 -1.97 -3.58 10.60
C LEU A 60 -3.21 -4.44 10.32
N ALA A 61 -4.40 -3.84 10.44
CA ALA A 61 -5.66 -4.52 10.14
C ALA A 61 -5.73 -4.91 8.65
N TYR A 62 -5.31 -4.03 7.76
CA TYR A 62 -5.19 -4.31 6.32
C TYR A 62 -4.27 -5.51 6.06
N ALA A 63 -3.05 -5.49 6.63
CA ALA A 63 -2.05 -6.53 6.42
C ALA A 63 -2.48 -7.91 6.92
N ILE A 64 -3.13 -7.96 8.08
CA ILE A 64 -3.61 -9.21 8.69
C ILE A 64 -4.87 -9.71 8.01
N ALA A 65 -5.85 -8.84 7.78
CA ALA A 65 -7.15 -9.23 7.27
C ALA A 65 -7.12 -9.62 5.79
N THR A 66 -6.23 -9.03 4.98
CA THR A 66 -6.16 -9.34 3.55
C THR A 66 -5.95 -10.83 3.26
N PRO A 67 -4.92 -11.51 3.77
CA PRO A 67 -4.76 -12.94 3.56
C PRO A 67 -5.86 -13.76 4.25
N LEU A 68 -6.24 -13.42 5.49
CA LEU A 68 -7.23 -14.16 6.25
C LEU A 68 -8.60 -14.15 5.56
N LEU A 69 -9.14 -12.97 5.26
CA LEU A 69 -10.45 -12.86 4.62
C LEU A 69 -10.47 -13.43 3.20
N SER A 70 -9.37 -13.32 2.46
CA SER A 70 -9.25 -13.96 1.13
C SER A 70 -9.40 -15.49 1.21
N ILE A 71 -8.95 -16.12 2.30
CA ILE A 71 -9.07 -17.54 2.53
C ILE A 71 -10.52 -17.91 2.92
N PHE A 72 -11.08 -17.21 3.92
CA PHE A 72 -12.42 -17.53 4.45
C PHE A 72 -13.53 -17.25 3.46
N THR A 73 -13.38 -16.23 2.61
CA THR A 73 -14.40 -15.84 1.65
C THR A 73 -14.23 -16.46 0.26
N GLY A 74 -13.13 -17.19 0.02
CA GLY A 74 -12.80 -17.79 -1.29
C GLY A 74 -13.85 -18.80 -1.81
N SER A 75 -14.72 -19.31 -0.95
CA SER A 75 -15.86 -20.20 -1.31
C SER A 75 -17.15 -19.44 -1.66
N LEU A 76 -17.22 -18.13 -1.33
CA LEU A 76 -18.40 -17.31 -1.57
C LEU A 76 -18.39 -16.72 -2.99
N ARG A 77 -19.54 -16.24 -3.44
CA ARG A 77 -19.67 -15.55 -4.73
C ARG A 77 -18.91 -14.22 -4.69
N ARG A 78 -18.12 -13.92 -5.72
CA ARG A 78 -17.34 -12.66 -5.80
C ARG A 78 -18.24 -11.43 -5.64
N SER A 79 -19.44 -11.43 -6.25
CA SER A 79 -20.40 -10.33 -6.15
C SER A 79 -20.92 -10.13 -4.73
N THR A 80 -21.18 -11.22 -3.98
CA THR A 80 -21.62 -11.13 -2.59
C THR A 80 -20.52 -10.55 -1.71
N ILE A 81 -19.27 -11.03 -1.88
CA ILE A 81 -18.11 -10.55 -1.14
C ILE A 81 -17.89 -9.06 -1.43
N LEU A 82 -17.95 -8.66 -2.71
CA LEU A 82 -17.80 -7.27 -3.15
C LEU A 82 -18.81 -6.36 -2.46
N VAL A 83 -20.10 -6.73 -2.49
CA VAL A 83 -21.18 -5.92 -1.89
C VAL A 83 -21.04 -5.82 -0.37
N VAL A 84 -20.71 -6.92 0.31
CA VAL A 84 -20.52 -6.94 1.78
C VAL A 84 -19.34 -6.05 2.17
N TYR A 85 -18.19 -6.18 1.49
CA TYR A 85 -17.02 -5.36 1.79
C TYR A 85 -17.24 -3.87 1.45
N LEU A 86 -17.93 -3.57 0.35
CA LEU A 86 -18.31 -2.19 0.01
C LEU A 86 -19.23 -1.59 1.08
N ALA A 87 -20.21 -2.34 1.56
CA ALA A 87 -21.10 -1.87 2.63
C ALA A 87 -20.32 -1.57 3.92
N ILE A 88 -19.45 -2.48 4.36
CA ILE A 88 -18.61 -2.27 5.55
C ILE A 88 -17.69 -1.05 5.34
N PHE A 89 -17.08 -0.92 4.17
CA PHE A 89 -16.18 0.19 3.82
C PHE A 89 -16.90 1.54 3.87
N VAL A 90 -18.10 1.64 3.28
CA VAL A 90 -18.91 2.87 3.31
C VAL A 90 -19.35 3.21 4.73
N VAL A 91 -19.86 2.24 5.49
CA VAL A 91 -20.27 2.46 6.89
C VAL A 91 -19.08 2.90 7.74
N SER A 92 -17.92 2.28 7.57
CA SER A 92 -16.72 2.66 8.32
C SER A 92 -16.24 4.08 7.97
N ASN A 93 -16.32 4.51 6.68
CA ASN A 93 -16.03 5.89 6.27
C ASN A 93 -17.02 6.88 6.89
N PHE A 94 -18.32 6.55 6.87
CA PHE A 94 -19.34 7.39 7.51
C PHE A 94 -19.09 7.56 9.01
N VAL A 95 -18.83 6.45 9.71
CA VAL A 95 -18.52 6.49 11.16
C VAL A 95 -17.24 7.28 11.41
N SER A 96 -16.21 7.15 10.56
CA SER A 96 -14.99 7.94 10.67
C SER A 96 -15.25 9.44 10.51
N ALA A 97 -16.06 9.85 9.53
CA ALA A 97 -16.37 11.25 9.25
C ALA A 97 -17.22 11.93 10.35
N THR A 98 -18.02 11.13 11.06
CA THR A 98 -18.94 11.61 12.11
C THR A 98 -18.51 11.20 13.52
N ALA A 99 -17.27 10.73 13.71
CA ALA A 99 -16.80 10.16 14.97
C ALA A 99 -16.82 11.18 16.11
N PRO A 100 -17.62 10.96 17.18
CA PRO A 100 -17.70 11.88 18.30
C PRO A 100 -16.51 11.77 19.26
N THR A 101 -15.82 10.63 19.27
CA THR A 101 -14.64 10.38 20.12
C THR A 101 -13.52 9.72 19.34
N TYR A 102 -12.31 9.83 19.86
CA TYR A 102 -11.13 9.18 19.28
C TYR A 102 -11.31 7.65 19.16
N GLU A 103 -11.90 7.01 20.15
CA GLU A 103 -12.09 5.55 20.18
C GLU A 103 -13.03 5.08 19.06
N VAL A 104 -14.11 5.84 18.80
CA VAL A 104 -15.03 5.57 17.67
C VAL A 104 -14.29 5.72 16.34
N LEU A 105 -13.49 6.77 16.19
CA LEU A 105 -12.66 6.96 15.00
C LEU A 105 -11.68 5.80 14.84
N LEU A 106 -10.97 5.40 15.90
CA LEU A 106 -9.99 4.31 15.88
C LEU A 106 -10.62 2.97 15.46
N ILE A 107 -11.75 2.61 16.06
CA ILE A 107 -12.45 1.37 15.71
C ILE A 107 -12.91 1.39 14.26
N SER A 108 -13.46 2.51 13.79
CA SER A 108 -13.87 2.65 12.39
C SER A 108 -12.70 2.50 11.43
N ARG A 109 -11.51 3.01 11.78
CA ARG A 109 -10.27 2.88 11.01
C ARG A 109 -9.77 1.43 10.95
N ILE A 110 -9.82 0.70 12.07
CA ILE A 110 -9.43 -0.72 12.12
C ILE A 110 -10.36 -1.55 11.23
N VAL A 111 -11.68 -1.35 11.34
CA VAL A 111 -12.68 -2.07 10.51
C VAL A 111 -12.50 -1.73 9.03
N MET A 112 -12.28 -0.46 8.72
CA MET A 112 -12.02 0.02 7.35
C MET A 112 -10.76 -0.64 6.77
N GLY A 113 -9.65 -0.65 7.51
CA GLY A 113 -8.40 -1.30 7.11
C GLY A 113 -8.59 -2.79 6.84
N ALA A 114 -9.33 -3.48 7.73
CA ALA A 114 -9.58 -4.90 7.59
C ALA A 114 -10.33 -5.29 6.30
N VAL A 115 -11.16 -4.42 5.75
CA VAL A 115 -11.89 -4.71 4.49
C VAL A 115 -11.23 -4.10 3.26
N SER A 116 -10.38 -3.08 3.39
CA SER A 116 -9.80 -2.36 2.26
C SER A 116 -8.90 -3.24 1.39
N GLY A 117 -7.99 -4.01 2.00
CA GLY A 117 -7.13 -4.92 1.27
C GLY A 117 -7.86 -6.04 0.55
N PRO A 118 -8.75 -6.80 1.24
CA PRO A 118 -9.60 -7.79 0.59
C PRO A 118 -10.49 -7.21 -0.51
N LEU A 119 -11.02 -5.99 -0.33
CA LEU A 119 -11.85 -5.31 -1.32
C LEU A 119 -11.05 -4.99 -2.60
N LEU A 120 -9.83 -4.47 -2.45
CA LEU A 120 -8.92 -4.25 -3.56
C LEU A 120 -8.54 -5.56 -4.26
N ALA A 121 -8.27 -6.62 -3.51
CA ALA A 121 -7.99 -7.95 -4.05
C ALA A 121 -9.18 -8.51 -4.85
N VAL A 122 -10.41 -8.38 -4.35
CA VAL A 122 -11.62 -8.78 -5.08
C VAL A 122 -11.78 -7.97 -6.36
N ALA A 123 -11.57 -6.65 -6.32
CA ALA A 123 -11.64 -5.77 -7.49
C ALA A 123 -10.74 -6.26 -8.63
N THR A 124 -9.50 -6.66 -8.32
CA THR A 124 -8.56 -7.16 -9.33
C THR A 124 -9.01 -8.47 -10.00
N THR A 125 -9.82 -9.30 -9.32
CA THR A 125 -10.34 -10.54 -9.89
C THR A 125 -11.36 -10.34 -11.02
N TYR A 126 -11.97 -9.16 -11.12
CA TYR A 126 -12.91 -8.82 -12.20
C TYR A 126 -12.20 -8.34 -13.46
N VAL A 127 -10.96 -7.88 -13.37
CA VAL A 127 -10.25 -7.26 -14.49
C VAL A 127 -10.10 -8.18 -15.73
N PRO A 128 -9.73 -9.48 -15.58
CA PRO A 128 -9.67 -10.39 -16.74
C PRO A 128 -11.01 -10.57 -17.45
N ASP A 129 -12.12 -10.56 -16.72
CA ASP A 129 -13.46 -10.73 -17.28
C ASP A 129 -13.90 -9.45 -18.04
N LEU A 130 -13.45 -8.27 -17.59
CA LEU A 130 -13.81 -6.97 -18.17
C LEU A 130 -12.95 -6.59 -19.38
N LEU A 131 -11.63 -6.79 -19.30
CA LEU A 131 -10.67 -6.35 -20.32
C LEU A 131 -10.09 -7.50 -21.15
N GLY A 132 -10.33 -8.75 -20.76
CA GLY A 132 -9.71 -9.94 -21.34
C GLY A 132 -8.33 -10.25 -20.74
N ALA A 133 -7.90 -11.52 -20.83
CA ALA A 133 -6.67 -12.02 -20.22
C ALA A 133 -5.41 -11.24 -20.66
N ASN A 134 -5.33 -10.84 -21.93
CA ASN A 134 -4.16 -10.15 -22.50
C ASN A 134 -3.98 -8.71 -21.95
N ARG A 135 -5.03 -8.09 -21.42
CA ARG A 135 -5.00 -6.72 -20.88
C ARG A 135 -5.20 -6.67 -19.35
N SER A 136 -5.33 -7.82 -18.72
CA SER A 136 -5.62 -7.89 -17.28
C SER A 136 -4.50 -7.30 -16.43
N SER A 137 -3.24 -7.56 -16.78
CA SER A 137 -2.09 -7.02 -16.06
C SER A 137 -2.07 -5.48 -16.08
N ILE A 138 -2.29 -4.89 -17.27
CA ILE A 138 -2.38 -3.43 -17.42
C ILE A 138 -3.56 -2.88 -16.62
N GLY A 139 -4.73 -3.54 -16.68
CA GLY A 139 -5.91 -3.12 -15.92
C GLY A 139 -5.69 -3.14 -14.41
N ILE A 140 -5.04 -4.17 -13.88
CA ILE A 140 -4.68 -4.25 -12.47
C ILE A 140 -3.73 -3.10 -12.11
N SER A 141 -2.70 -2.86 -12.92
CA SER A 141 -1.76 -1.75 -12.69
C SER A 141 -2.44 -0.38 -12.66
N ILE A 142 -3.47 -0.16 -13.49
CA ILE A 142 -4.24 1.11 -13.49
C ILE A 142 -5.03 1.27 -12.17
N ILE A 143 -5.61 0.20 -11.62
CA ILE A 143 -6.31 0.25 -10.32
C ILE A 143 -5.32 0.61 -9.20
N TYR A 144 -4.14 -0.01 -9.16
CA TYR A 144 -3.11 0.31 -8.18
C TYR A 144 -2.53 1.72 -8.37
N ALA A 145 -2.37 2.18 -9.61
CA ALA A 145 -1.96 3.56 -9.89
C ALA A 145 -2.98 4.58 -9.37
N ALA A 146 -4.28 4.31 -9.50
CA ALA A 146 -5.32 5.16 -8.93
C ALA A 146 -5.25 5.22 -7.39
N PHE A 147 -4.95 4.09 -6.74
CA PHE A 147 -4.69 4.04 -5.30
C PHE A 147 -3.47 4.89 -4.91
N SER A 148 -2.37 4.80 -5.65
CA SER A 148 -1.16 5.59 -5.41
C SER A 148 -1.38 7.09 -5.67
N ILE A 149 -2.16 7.45 -6.70
CA ILE A 149 -2.55 8.85 -6.96
C ILE A 149 -3.38 9.41 -5.81
N ALA A 150 -4.23 8.59 -5.19
CA ALA A 150 -5.03 9.00 -4.04
C ALA A 150 -4.16 9.34 -2.82
N LEU A 151 -3.03 8.66 -2.59
CA LEU A 151 -2.07 9.03 -1.54
C LEU A 151 -1.63 10.49 -1.69
N VAL A 152 -1.26 10.87 -2.92
CA VAL A 152 -0.82 12.24 -3.23
C VAL A 152 -1.94 13.24 -2.99
N LEU A 153 -3.09 12.97 -3.62
CA LEU A 153 -4.21 13.93 -3.62
C LEU A 153 -4.89 14.01 -2.26
N ALA A 154 -5.13 12.89 -1.58
CA ALA A 154 -5.85 12.90 -0.31
C ALA A 154 -5.05 13.57 0.80
N THR A 155 -3.74 13.30 0.90
CA THR A 155 -2.88 13.95 1.89
C THR A 155 -2.79 15.46 1.66
N SER A 156 -2.54 15.87 0.39
CA SER A 156 -2.41 17.29 0.06
C SER A 156 -3.75 18.03 0.12
N ALA A 157 -4.82 17.45 -0.46
CA ALA A 157 -6.15 18.05 -0.43
C ALA A 157 -6.68 18.10 1.00
N GLY A 158 -6.44 17.07 1.83
CA GLY A 158 -6.75 17.09 3.25
C GLY A 158 -6.16 18.33 3.92
N ARG A 159 -4.86 18.58 3.69
CA ARG A 159 -4.17 19.74 4.23
C ARG A 159 -4.77 21.09 3.76
N PHE A 160 -5.06 21.22 2.44
CA PHE A 160 -5.73 22.43 1.93
C PHE A 160 -7.15 22.61 2.44
N ILE A 161 -7.92 21.52 2.60
CA ILE A 161 -9.29 21.60 3.10
C ILE A 161 -9.31 22.12 4.51
N VAL A 162 -8.45 21.63 5.40
CA VAL A 162 -8.47 22.02 6.83
C VAL A 162 -7.92 23.43 7.07
N GLU A 163 -7.23 24.03 6.11
CA GLU A 163 -6.83 25.43 6.20
C GLU A 163 -8.04 26.41 6.11
N TYR A 164 -9.04 26.06 5.30
CA TYR A 164 -10.20 26.92 5.02
C TYR A 164 -11.52 26.40 5.60
N LEU A 165 -11.56 25.12 5.91
CA LEU A 165 -12.75 24.40 6.37
C LEU A 165 -12.39 23.57 7.61
N THR A 166 -13.13 22.48 7.83
CA THR A 166 -12.90 21.56 8.95
C THR A 166 -12.37 20.20 8.49
N TRP A 167 -11.73 19.45 9.37
CA TRP A 167 -11.28 18.09 9.11
C TRP A 167 -12.45 17.16 8.73
N HIS A 168 -13.68 17.43 9.20
CA HIS A 168 -14.87 16.70 8.80
C HIS A 168 -15.07 16.74 7.28
N VAL A 169 -14.88 17.90 6.64
CA VAL A 169 -15.06 18.04 5.17
C VAL A 169 -14.06 17.17 4.40
N ALA A 170 -12.81 17.03 4.90
CA ALA A 170 -11.83 16.14 4.29
C ALA A 170 -12.24 14.68 4.42
N MET A 171 -12.78 14.27 5.57
CA MET A 171 -13.28 12.93 5.82
C MET A 171 -14.57 12.65 5.02
N ASP A 172 -15.48 13.64 4.94
CA ASP A 172 -16.71 13.58 4.13
C ASP A 172 -16.38 13.39 2.65
N ALA A 173 -15.35 14.06 2.13
CA ALA A 173 -14.91 13.83 0.75
C ALA A 173 -14.50 12.38 0.50
N ALA A 174 -13.73 11.76 1.40
CA ALA A 174 -13.37 10.35 1.32
C ALA A 174 -14.62 9.45 1.40
N PHE A 175 -15.56 9.75 2.32
CA PHE A 175 -16.82 9.05 2.43
C PHE A 175 -17.66 9.14 1.15
N PHE A 176 -17.77 10.30 0.52
CA PHE A 176 -18.53 10.46 -0.73
C PHE A 176 -17.91 9.68 -1.89
N PHE A 177 -16.58 9.65 -2.02
CA PHE A 177 -15.90 8.78 -2.98
C PHE A 177 -16.19 7.30 -2.72
N ALA A 178 -16.18 6.86 -1.46
CA ALA A 178 -16.53 5.49 -1.07
C ALA A 178 -18.00 5.17 -1.42
N LEU A 179 -18.93 6.06 -1.08
CA LEU A 179 -20.36 5.90 -1.33
C LEU A 179 -20.66 5.83 -2.83
N ILE A 180 -20.13 6.76 -3.62
CA ILE A 180 -20.33 6.79 -5.09
C ILE A 180 -19.79 5.51 -5.71
N SER A 181 -18.56 5.10 -5.34
CA SER A 181 -17.96 3.86 -5.84
C SER A 181 -18.81 2.65 -5.49
N ALA A 182 -19.28 2.54 -4.24
CA ALA A 182 -20.09 1.42 -3.78
C ALA A 182 -21.45 1.34 -4.48
N VAL A 183 -22.16 2.46 -4.56
CA VAL A 183 -23.47 2.52 -5.22
C VAL A 183 -23.36 2.14 -6.70
N LEU A 184 -22.42 2.76 -7.41
CA LEU A 184 -22.26 2.51 -8.84
C LEU A 184 -21.78 1.07 -9.11
N LEU A 185 -20.83 0.54 -8.33
CA LEU A 185 -20.40 -0.85 -8.49
C LEU A 185 -21.54 -1.84 -8.20
N THR A 186 -22.35 -1.60 -7.18
CA THR A 186 -23.51 -2.46 -6.86
C THR A 186 -24.55 -2.47 -7.98
N ILE A 187 -24.77 -1.33 -8.68
CA ILE A 187 -25.72 -1.22 -9.77
C ILE A 187 -25.18 -1.82 -11.08
N PHE A 188 -23.93 -1.53 -11.43
CA PHE A 188 -23.41 -1.82 -12.78
C PHE A 188 -22.66 -3.13 -12.89
N VAL A 189 -22.06 -3.64 -11.77
CA VAL A 189 -21.33 -4.91 -11.82
C VAL A 189 -22.33 -6.07 -11.90
N PRO A 190 -22.21 -6.96 -12.90
CA PRO A 190 -23.12 -8.08 -13.06
C PRO A 190 -23.09 -9.00 -11.84
N HIS A 191 -24.26 -9.29 -11.29
CA HIS A 191 -24.42 -10.33 -10.27
C HIS A 191 -24.24 -11.69 -10.95
N GLU A 192 -23.23 -12.43 -10.54
CA GLU A 192 -22.99 -13.77 -11.09
C GLU A 192 -24.11 -14.72 -10.68
N ALA A 193 -24.75 -15.32 -11.69
CA ALA A 193 -25.87 -16.27 -11.48
C ALA A 193 -25.41 -17.60 -10.85
N SER A 194 -24.12 -17.93 -10.91
CA SER A 194 -23.58 -19.20 -10.40
C SER A 194 -22.16 -19.05 -9.86
N PRO A 195 -21.77 -19.80 -8.82
CA PRO A 195 -20.35 -19.91 -8.45
C PRO A 195 -19.56 -20.46 -9.64
N HIS A 196 -18.40 -19.90 -9.91
CA HIS A 196 -17.53 -20.36 -11.00
C HIS A 196 -17.31 -21.89 -10.89
N LYS A 197 -17.93 -22.65 -11.80
CA LYS A 197 -17.88 -24.12 -11.82
C LYS A 197 -16.46 -24.70 -11.99
N GLU A 198 -15.51 -23.91 -12.47
CA GLU A 198 -14.14 -24.34 -12.72
C GLU A 198 -13.25 -24.47 -11.46
N ARG A 199 -13.64 -23.90 -10.31
CA ARG A 199 -12.92 -24.12 -9.04
C ARG A 199 -13.41 -25.33 -8.23
N SER A 200 -14.47 -26.02 -8.69
CA SER A 200 -15.12 -27.08 -7.91
C SER A 200 -14.53 -28.49 -8.04
N THR A 201 -13.48 -28.70 -8.85
CA THR A 201 -12.86 -30.04 -8.99
C THR A 201 -11.80 -30.36 -7.95
N GLN A 202 -11.50 -29.45 -7.05
CA GLN A 202 -10.62 -29.76 -5.91
C GLN A 202 -11.19 -29.20 -4.61
N LYS A 203 -12.07 -29.98 -3.95
CA LYS A 203 -12.35 -29.88 -2.50
C LYS A 203 -11.08 -30.23 -1.70
N ARG A 204 -9.99 -29.53 -1.93
CA ARG A 204 -8.87 -29.55 -0.98
C ARG A 204 -9.26 -28.69 0.20
N SER A 205 -9.07 -29.23 1.42
CA SER A 205 -9.25 -28.49 2.65
C SER A 205 -8.52 -27.13 2.52
N ALA A 206 -9.20 -26.02 2.88
CA ALA A 206 -8.61 -24.69 2.90
C ALA A 206 -7.27 -24.68 3.68
N LEU A 207 -7.18 -25.51 4.72
CA LEU A 207 -5.97 -25.78 5.50
C LEU A 207 -4.81 -26.41 4.67
N ALA A 208 -5.11 -27.32 3.75
CA ALA A 208 -4.09 -27.93 2.91
C ALA A 208 -3.54 -26.92 1.88
N SER A 209 -4.42 -26.08 1.33
CA SER A 209 -4.03 -24.95 0.46
C SER A 209 -3.19 -23.92 1.22
N LEU A 210 -3.54 -23.61 2.46
CA LEU A 210 -2.75 -22.73 3.34
C LEU A 210 -1.37 -23.29 3.62
N ARG A 211 -1.28 -24.57 3.95
CA ARG A 211 0.02 -25.22 4.23
C ARG A 211 0.94 -25.19 3.03
N GLU A 212 0.41 -25.42 1.82
CA GLU A 212 1.18 -25.34 0.56
C GLU A 212 1.64 -23.90 0.27
N GLN A 213 0.86 -22.90 0.66
CA GLN A 213 1.20 -21.48 0.45
C GLN A 213 2.18 -20.95 1.50
N VAL A 214 2.01 -21.32 2.78
CA VAL A 214 2.89 -20.92 3.88
C VAL A 214 4.34 -21.40 3.69
N VAL A 215 4.54 -22.51 2.94
CA VAL A 215 5.89 -22.99 2.60
C VAL A 215 6.71 -21.93 1.85
N LEU A 216 6.07 -21.00 1.11
CA LEU A 216 6.73 -19.89 0.44
C LEU A 216 7.51 -18.99 1.43
N PHE A 217 7.01 -18.81 2.65
CA PHE A 217 7.68 -18.05 3.70
C PHE A 217 8.91 -18.75 4.32
N LYS A 218 9.24 -19.97 3.90
CA LYS A 218 10.51 -20.64 4.27
C LYS A 218 11.64 -20.26 3.33
N GLU A 219 11.34 -19.65 2.17
CA GLU A 219 12.33 -19.23 1.20
C GLU A 219 13.07 -17.97 1.67
N PRO A 220 14.42 -18.01 1.80
CA PRO A 220 15.17 -16.85 2.28
C PRO A 220 14.93 -15.55 1.49
N PRO A 221 14.82 -15.56 0.13
CA PRO A 221 14.50 -14.33 -0.62
C PRO A 221 13.16 -13.72 -0.22
N ILE A 222 12.18 -14.55 0.17
CA ILE A 222 10.85 -14.07 0.61
C ILE A 222 10.95 -13.46 2.01
N ILE A 223 11.57 -14.15 2.97
CA ILE A 223 11.73 -13.65 4.34
C ILE A 223 12.46 -12.30 4.33
N PHE A 224 13.63 -12.24 3.69
CA PHE A 224 14.41 -11.00 3.63
C PHE A 224 13.77 -9.93 2.77
N GLY A 225 12.95 -10.30 1.77
CA GLY A 225 12.12 -9.37 1.02
C GLY A 225 11.02 -8.73 1.88
N VAL A 226 10.32 -9.50 2.70
CA VAL A 226 9.33 -8.98 3.66
C VAL A 226 10.00 -8.06 4.68
N LEU A 227 11.14 -8.45 5.25
CA LEU A 227 11.90 -7.62 6.18
C LEU A 227 12.42 -6.34 5.53
N LEU A 228 12.82 -6.40 4.25
CA LEU A 228 13.19 -5.22 3.46
C LEU A 228 12.04 -4.21 3.42
N PHE A 229 10.80 -4.65 3.14
CA PHE A 229 9.62 -3.78 3.17
C PHE A 229 9.32 -3.27 4.58
N THR A 230 9.33 -4.15 5.59
CA THR A 230 9.08 -3.78 6.98
C THR A 230 10.00 -2.65 7.43
N PHE A 231 11.30 -2.75 7.14
CA PHE A 231 12.27 -1.74 7.52
C PHE A 231 12.33 -0.57 6.53
N GLY A 232 12.21 -0.78 5.22
CA GLY A 232 12.34 0.26 4.20
C GLY A 232 11.13 1.19 4.16
N VAL A 233 9.93 0.62 4.08
CA VAL A 233 8.68 1.39 4.22
C VAL A 233 8.56 1.94 5.64
N GLY A 234 8.93 1.15 6.65
CA GLY A 234 8.98 1.58 8.04
C GLY A 234 9.89 2.79 8.24
N ALA A 235 11.07 2.83 7.60
CA ALA A 235 11.98 3.97 7.62
C ALA A 235 11.31 5.26 7.11
N VAL A 236 10.61 5.16 5.99
CA VAL A 236 9.88 6.30 5.42
C VAL A 236 8.73 6.72 6.32
N TYR A 237 7.91 5.78 6.79
CA TYR A 237 6.71 6.09 7.58
C TYR A 237 7.00 6.49 9.03
N THR A 238 8.22 6.27 9.53
CA THR A 238 8.69 6.90 10.78
C THR A 238 8.68 8.43 10.67
N PHE A 239 8.92 8.97 9.47
CA PHE A 239 8.83 10.41 9.15
C PHE A 239 7.48 10.76 8.51
N TYR A 240 7.10 10.07 7.43
CA TYR A 240 5.94 10.43 6.60
C TYR A 240 4.60 10.27 7.34
N GLY A 241 4.52 9.34 8.28
CA GLY A 241 3.36 9.19 9.15
C GLY A 241 3.11 10.40 10.07
N TYR A 242 4.07 11.31 10.18
CA TYR A 242 4.02 12.54 10.99
C TYR A 242 4.46 13.76 10.17
N VAL A 243 4.30 13.69 8.85
CA VAL A 243 4.84 14.71 7.94
C VAL A 243 4.15 16.07 8.10
N ALA A 244 2.83 16.10 8.33
CA ALA A 244 2.11 17.36 8.52
C ALA A 244 2.59 18.11 9.79
N PRO A 245 2.59 17.50 10.99
CA PRO A 245 3.15 18.16 12.16
C PRO A 245 4.66 18.43 12.06
N TYR A 246 5.41 17.61 11.34
CA TYR A 246 6.83 17.85 11.09
C TYR A 246 7.05 19.13 10.28
N LEU A 247 6.29 19.34 9.20
CA LEU A 247 6.37 20.54 8.38
C LEU A 247 5.92 21.79 9.13
N GLU A 248 4.82 21.71 9.89
CA GLU A 248 4.16 22.88 10.49
C GLU A 248 4.69 23.20 11.87
N THR A 249 4.64 22.25 12.78
CA THR A 249 5.03 22.49 14.18
C THR A 249 6.54 22.53 14.36
N TYR A 250 7.27 21.67 13.59
CA TYR A 250 8.70 21.56 13.77
C TYR A 250 9.51 22.46 12.83
N LEU A 251 9.21 22.43 11.51
CA LEU A 251 9.91 23.28 10.53
C LEU A 251 9.30 24.69 10.39
N GLY A 252 8.07 24.94 10.91
CA GLY A 252 7.43 26.24 10.93
C GLY A 252 6.81 26.69 9.61
N PHE A 253 6.53 25.77 8.68
CA PHE A 253 5.82 26.10 7.44
C PHE A 253 4.34 26.38 7.72
N PRO A 254 3.75 27.44 7.13
CA PRO A 254 2.30 27.64 7.17
C PRO A 254 1.55 26.46 6.51
N PRO A 255 0.29 26.16 6.96
CA PRO A 255 -0.51 25.06 6.41
C PRO A 255 -0.62 25.04 4.88
N ALA A 256 -0.84 26.21 4.24
CA ALA A 256 -0.89 26.33 2.78
C ALA A 256 0.41 25.87 2.11
N GLN A 257 1.57 26.25 2.67
CA GLN A 257 2.87 25.82 2.14
C GLN A 257 3.09 24.33 2.38
N SER A 258 2.70 23.81 3.53
CA SER A 258 2.74 22.37 3.85
C SER A 258 1.93 21.57 2.83
N GLY A 259 0.73 22.03 2.48
CA GLY A 259 -0.10 21.42 1.43
C GLY A 259 0.61 21.37 0.06
N ILE A 260 1.30 22.45 -0.33
CA ILE A 260 2.08 22.48 -1.58
C ILE A 260 3.28 21.51 -1.51
N ILE A 261 4.00 21.50 -0.39
CA ILE A 261 5.14 20.59 -0.19
C ILE A 261 4.67 19.13 -0.28
N LEU A 262 3.53 18.79 0.34
CA LEU A 262 2.94 17.45 0.26
C LEU A 262 2.48 17.09 -1.14
N LEU A 263 1.95 18.05 -1.91
CA LEU A 263 1.59 17.83 -3.31
C LEU A 263 2.83 17.52 -4.16
N VAL A 264 3.89 18.30 -4.01
CA VAL A 264 5.17 18.08 -4.71
C VAL A 264 5.79 16.74 -4.29
N PHE A 265 5.79 16.43 -2.99
CA PHE A 265 6.23 15.15 -2.46
C PHE A 265 5.50 13.98 -3.14
N GLY A 266 4.18 14.07 -3.21
CA GLY A 266 3.38 13.05 -3.83
C GLY A 266 3.62 12.90 -5.34
N ILE A 267 3.77 13.99 -6.08
CA ILE A 267 4.13 13.94 -7.51
C ILE A 267 5.47 13.21 -7.69
N ILE A 268 6.45 13.50 -6.82
CA ILE A 268 7.76 12.81 -6.83
C ILE A 268 7.60 11.32 -6.50
N CYS A 269 6.67 10.93 -5.62
CA CYS A 269 6.35 9.53 -5.36
C CYS A 269 5.84 8.79 -6.60
N ILE A 270 5.01 9.44 -7.44
CA ILE A 270 4.59 8.85 -8.74
C ILE A 270 5.81 8.64 -9.65
N VAL A 271 6.73 9.58 -9.69
CA VAL A 271 7.99 9.43 -10.45
C VAL A 271 8.83 8.29 -9.89
N SER A 272 8.90 8.15 -8.56
CA SER A 272 9.59 7.03 -7.88
C SER A 272 9.05 5.65 -8.33
N ASP A 273 7.73 5.53 -8.41
CA ASP A 273 7.07 4.28 -8.82
C ASP A 273 7.39 3.94 -10.30
N LEU A 274 7.37 4.94 -11.18
CA LEU A 274 7.79 4.78 -12.57
C LEU A 274 9.26 4.37 -12.71
N ILE A 275 10.15 4.96 -11.90
CA ILE A 275 11.57 4.59 -11.81
C ILE A 275 11.71 3.12 -11.39
N SER A 276 10.92 2.66 -10.44
CA SER A 276 10.93 1.26 -9.97
C SER A 276 10.73 0.27 -11.12
N GLY A 277 9.78 0.54 -12.03
CA GLY A 277 9.55 -0.27 -13.22
C GLY A 277 10.74 -0.29 -14.17
N VAL A 278 11.37 0.86 -14.41
CA VAL A 278 12.57 0.97 -15.27
C VAL A 278 13.76 0.24 -14.64
N VAL A 279 13.93 0.38 -13.34
CA VAL A 279 15.00 -0.30 -12.58
C VAL A 279 14.84 -1.81 -12.67
N ASP A 280 13.62 -2.33 -12.50
CA ASP A 280 13.36 -3.77 -12.60
C ASP A 280 13.73 -4.34 -13.97
N VAL A 281 13.27 -3.69 -15.05
CA VAL A 281 13.57 -4.13 -16.43
C VAL A 281 15.07 -4.11 -16.75
N ARG A 282 15.81 -3.10 -16.28
CA ARG A 282 17.24 -2.92 -16.62
C ARG A 282 18.19 -3.69 -15.72
N ALA A 283 17.87 -3.79 -14.44
CA ALA A 283 18.84 -4.25 -13.44
C ALA A 283 18.26 -5.18 -12.36
N GLY A 284 16.93 -5.33 -12.28
CA GLY A 284 16.25 -6.14 -11.27
C GLY A 284 16.68 -5.78 -9.85
N MET A 285 16.96 -6.78 -9.03
CA MET A 285 17.37 -6.59 -7.63
C MET A 285 18.79 -6.02 -7.43
N LYS A 286 19.57 -5.80 -8.50
CA LYS A 286 20.99 -5.38 -8.33
C LYS A 286 21.16 -4.03 -7.65
N PRO A 287 20.47 -2.94 -8.03
CA PRO A 287 20.66 -1.62 -7.44
C PRO A 287 19.87 -1.41 -6.13
N ILE A 288 18.94 -2.30 -5.77
CA ILE A 288 18.03 -2.08 -4.64
C ILE A 288 18.76 -1.82 -3.32
N PRO A 289 19.81 -2.57 -2.91
CA PRO A 289 20.54 -2.24 -1.68
C PRO A 289 21.13 -0.83 -1.70
N THR A 290 21.65 -0.37 -2.84
CA THR A 290 22.23 0.97 -2.98
C THR A 290 21.16 2.06 -2.91
N MET A 291 19.97 1.83 -3.50
CA MET A 291 18.83 2.75 -3.43
C MET A 291 18.30 2.88 -2.00
N LEU A 292 18.22 1.77 -1.26
CA LEU A 292 17.83 1.78 0.15
C LEU A 292 18.89 2.42 1.06
N LEU A 293 20.17 2.28 0.71
CA LEU A 293 21.22 3.03 1.39
C LEU A 293 21.09 4.54 1.13
N ALA A 294 20.79 4.92 -0.11
CA ALA A 294 20.53 6.33 -0.45
C ALA A 294 19.31 6.88 0.31
N LEU A 295 18.24 6.07 0.46
CA LEU A 295 17.09 6.40 1.29
C LEU A 295 17.47 6.60 2.77
N ALA A 296 18.28 5.69 3.34
CA ALA A 296 18.78 5.82 4.69
C ALA A 296 19.60 7.11 4.87
N LEU A 297 20.48 7.42 3.92
CA LEU A 297 21.28 8.64 3.94
C LEU A 297 20.41 9.90 3.78
N ALA A 298 19.33 9.86 2.99
CA ALA A 298 18.38 10.97 2.88
C ALA A 298 17.65 11.23 4.22
N LEU A 299 17.24 10.18 4.94
CA LEU A 299 16.63 10.30 6.26
C LEU A 299 17.62 10.83 7.30
N LEU A 300 18.87 10.38 7.27
CA LEU A 300 19.94 10.93 8.13
C LEU A 300 20.24 12.39 7.78
N ALA A 301 20.25 12.74 6.48
CA ALA A 301 20.40 14.13 6.05
C ALA A 301 19.24 15.01 6.54
N LEU A 302 18.01 14.49 6.54
CA LEU A 302 16.85 15.19 7.12
C LEU A 302 17.09 15.51 8.60
N TRP A 303 17.61 14.56 9.36
CA TRP A 303 17.97 14.79 10.76
C TRP A 303 19.07 15.84 10.93
N LEU A 304 20.09 15.85 10.08
CA LEU A 304 21.15 16.86 10.13
C LEU A 304 20.66 18.24 9.71
N CYS A 305 19.72 18.33 8.75
CA CYS A 305 19.17 19.59 8.24
C CYS A 305 18.00 20.13 9.08
N LYS A 306 17.66 19.49 10.19
CA LYS A 306 16.46 19.80 11.00
C LYS A 306 16.38 21.24 11.54
N THR A 307 17.48 21.96 11.57
CA THR A 307 17.54 23.36 12.03
C THR A 307 17.32 24.40 10.92
N ASN A 308 17.29 23.97 9.66
CA ASN A 308 17.07 24.85 8.51
C ASN A 308 15.92 24.32 7.65
N SER A 309 14.76 24.98 7.76
CA SER A 309 13.52 24.54 7.11
C SER A 309 13.64 24.41 5.59
N MET A 310 14.33 25.35 4.93
CA MET A 310 14.50 25.31 3.46
C MET A 310 15.46 24.21 3.04
N LEU A 311 16.56 23.99 3.79
CA LEU A 311 17.51 22.93 3.48
C LEU A 311 16.90 21.54 3.71
N ALA A 312 15.99 21.39 4.69
CA ALA A 312 15.28 20.15 4.97
C ALA A 312 14.38 19.66 3.81
N LEU A 313 13.94 20.56 2.91
CA LEU A 313 13.14 20.17 1.74
C LEU A 313 13.94 19.27 0.77
N VAL A 314 15.26 19.43 0.69
CA VAL A 314 16.10 18.61 -0.21
C VAL A 314 16.03 17.13 0.17
N PRO A 315 16.35 16.71 1.42
CA PRO A 315 16.21 15.32 1.81
C PRO A 315 14.75 14.85 1.83
N ILE A 316 13.75 15.70 2.13
CA ILE A 316 12.33 15.34 2.06
C ILE A 316 11.96 14.89 0.63
N PHE A 317 12.33 15.65 -0.39
CA PHE A 317 12.03 15.27 -1.78
C PHE A 317 12.87 14.10 -2.28
N LEU A 318 14.08 13.91 -1.75
CA LEU A 318 14.90 12.73 -2.05
C LEU A 318 14.29 11.46 -1.43
N ILE A 319 13.73 11.54 -0.22
CA ILE A 319 12.96 10.44 0.40
C ILE A 319 11.77 10.08 -0.49
N ALA A 320 11.00 11.06 -0.97
CA ALA A 320 9.87 10.83 -1.89
C ALA A 320 10.31 10.09 -3.16
N LEU A 321 11.45 10.51 -3.76
CA LEU A 321 12.00 9.91 -4.97
C LEU A 321 12.43 8.46 -4.79
N LEU A 322 12.82 8.07 -3.58
CA LEU A 322 13.31 6.72 -3.27
C LEU A 322 12.26 5.81 -2.65
N MET A 323 11.12 6.36 -2.20
CA MET A 323 10.10 5.66 -1.41
C MET A 323 9.56 4.39 -2.09
N TYR A 324 9.25 4.44 -3.38
CA TYR A 324 8.68 3.33 -4.15
C TYR A 324 9.69 2.64 -5.09
N SER A 325 10.92 3.14 -5.16
CA SER A 325 11.92 2.75 -6.17
C SER A 325 12.30 1.26 -6.18
N PHE A 326 11.97 0.52 -5.12
CA PHE A 326 12.29 -0.91 -4.94
C PHE A 326 11.09 -1.86 -5.10
N SER A 327 9.85 -1.35 -5.16
CA SER A 327 8.61 -2.15 -5.15
C SER A 327 8.56 -3.17 -6.27
N ILE A 328 8.68 -2.76 -7.53
CA ILE A 328 8.50 -3.65 -8.69
C ILE A 328 9.56 -4.77 -8.72
N SER A 329 10.82 -4.43 -8.40
CA SER A 329 11.89 -5.45 -8.35
C SER A 329 11.65 -6.51 -7.28
N CYS A 330 11.05 -6.12 -6.15
CA CYS A 330 10.67 -7.08 -5.11
C CYS A 330 9.49 -7.94 -5.52
N ILE A 331 8.45 -7.37 -6.16
CA ILE A 331 7.31 -8.13 -6.72
C ILE A 331 7.83 -9.16 -7.71
N THR A 332 8.70 -8.76 -8.64
CA THR A 332 9.31 -9.66 -9.64
C THR A 332 10.10 -10.78 -8.97
N MET A 333 10.84 -10.48 -7.90
CA MET A 333 11.55 -11.49 -7.11
C MET A 333 10.58 -12.45 -6.42
N PHE A 334 9.54 -11.98 -5.74
CA PHE A 334 8.55 -12.84 -5.06
C PHE A 334 7.85 -13.77 -6.03
N MET A 335 7.40 -13.23 -7.16
CA MET A 335 6.78 -14.02 -8.23
C MET A 335 7.76 -15.01 -8.85
N GLY A 336 9.02 -14.61 -9.01
CA GLY A 336 10.09 -15.46 -9.56
C GLY A 336 10.40 -16.65 -8.65
N VAL A 337 10.49 -16.45 -7.34
CA VAL A 337 10.67 -17.53 -6.34
C VAL A 337 9.49 -18.50 -6.40
N ALA A 338 8.26 -17.97 -6.39
CA ALA A 338 7.06 -18.79 -6.47
C ALA A 338 7.00 -19.62 -7.76
N ARG A 339 7.29 -19.04 -8.92
CA ARG A 339 7.31 -19.75 -10.20
C ARG A 339 8.30 -20.91 -10.22
N LYS A 340 9.48 -20.73 -9.61
CA LYS A 340 10.54 -21.73 -9.62
C LYS A 340 10.32 -22.86 -8.63
N ARG A 341 9.91 -22.57 -7.40
CA ARG A 341 9.87 -23.56 -6.31
C ARG A 341 8.46 -23.91 -5.84
N HIS A 342 7.52 -22.96 -5.95
CA HIS A 342 6.16 -23.10 -5.41
C HIS A 342 5.11 -22.56 -6.39
N PRO A 343 4.93 -23.15 -7.61
CA PRO A 343 4.04 -22.61 -8.64
C PRO A 343 2.58 -22.42 -8.17
N ARG A 344 2.16 -23.24 -7.21
CA ARG A 344 0.82 -23.17 -6.61
C ARG A 344 0.62 -21.95 -5.68
N ALA A 345 1.71 -21.36 -5.20
CA ALA A 345 1.69 -20.19 -4.32
C ALA A 345 1.81 -18.85 -5.07
N LEU A 346 1.65 -18.83 -6.39
CA LEU A 346 1.80 -17.63 -7.22
C LEU A 346 0.84 -16.51 -6.82
N VAL A 347 -0.39 -16.85 -6.45
CA VAL A 347 -1.40 -15.86 -6.01
C VAL A 347 -0.97 -15.24 -4.67
N LEU A 348 -0.47 -16.05 -3.74
CA LEU A 348 0.08 -15.54 -2.49
C LEU A 348 1.31 -14.66 -2.74
N ALA A 349 2.23 -15.08 -3.62
CA ALA A 349 3.42 -14.30 -3.94
C ALA A 349 3.08 -12.88 -4.45
N ALA A 350 2.01 -12.74 -5.22
CA ALA A 350 1.53 -11.44 -5.69
C ALA A 350 0.96 -10.56 -4.57
N SER A 351 0.48 -11.13 -3.47
CA SER A 351 -0.06 -10.39 -2.32
C SER A 351 0.97 -10.09 -1.24
N ILE A 352 2.19 -10.66 -1.32
CA ILE A 352 3.24 -10.43 -0.32
C ILE A 352 3.65 -8.95 -0.30
N GLU A 353 3.81 -8.33 -1.45
CA GLU A 353 4.24 -6.93 -1.53
C GLU A 353 3.25 -5.98 -0.83
N PRO A 354 1.95 -5.89 -1.21
CA PRO A 354 1.04 -4.96 -0.56
C PRO A 354 0.84 -5.28 0.94
N THR A 355 0.90 -6.55 1.32
CA THR A 355 0.85 -6.95 2.73
C THR A 355 2.09 -6.47 3.48
N SER A 356 3.29 -6.67 2.92
CA SER A 356 4.56 -6.25 3.53
C SER A 356 4.69 -4.73 3.58
N PHE A 357 4.15 -4.03 2.58
CA PHE A 357 4.08 -2.57 2.53
C PHE A 357 3.26 -2.05 3.72
N ASN A 358 2.08 -2.60 3.94
CA ASN A 358 1.23 -2.23 5.09
C ASN A 358 1.84 -2.63 6.44
N ILE A 359 2.55 -3.76 6.54
CA ILE A 359 3.35 -4.09 7.75
C ILE A 359 4.39 -3.00 7.99
N GLY A 360 5.05 -2.53 6.93
CA GLY A 360 6.02 -1.44 7.01
C GLY A 360 5.39 -0.12 7.46
N ILE A 361 4.21 0.25 6.92
CA ILE A 361 3.44 1.43 7.38
C ILE A 361 3.15 1.32 8.88
N ALA A 362 2.56 0.20 9.30
CA ALA A 362 2.19 -0.02 10.70
C ALA A 362 3.40 0.07 11.62
N PHE A 363 4.48 -0.65 11.29
CA PHE A 363 5.71 -0.67 12.06
C PHE A 363 6.36 0.72 12.12
N GLY A 364 6.53 1.39 10.98
CA GLY A 364 7.18 2.70 10.89
C GLY A 364 6.41 3.77 11.65
N THR A 365 5.08 3.82 11.52
CA THR A 365 4.26 4.81 12.21
C THR A 365 4.23 4.56 13.72
N LEU A 366 4.21 3.29 14.18
CA LEU A 366 4.34 2.97 15.61
C LEU A 366 5.70 3.38 16.18
N VAL A 367 6.79 3.07 15.47
CA VAL A 367 8.14 3.50 15.86
C VAL A 367 8.25 5.02 15.86
N GLY A 368 7.71 5.68 14.82
CA GLY A 368 7.65 7.14 14.74
C GLY A 368 6.89 7.75 15.91
N GLY A 369 5.73 7.20 16.28
CA GLY A 369 4.95 7.64 17.43
C GLY A 369 5.72 7.53 18.75
N PHE A 370 6.45 6.42 18.93
CA PHE A 370 7.33 6.25 20.08
C PHE A 370 8.43 7.33 20.12
N VAL A 371 9.08 7.58 18.98
CA VAL A 371 10.12 8.63 18.84
C VAL A 371 9.53 10.02 19.15
N VAL A 372 8.42 10.37 18.52
CA VAL A 372 7.75 11.67 18.70
C VAL A 372 7.39 11.89 20.17
N THR A 373 6.91 10.86 20.85
CA THR A 373 6.50 10.96 22.26
C THR A 373 7.68 11.14 23.22
N HIS A 374 8.81 10.47 22.98
CA HIS A 374 9.92 10.42 23.95
C HIS A 374 11.06 11.37 23.61
N THR A 375 11.28 11.66 22.32
CA THR A 375 12.44 12.47 21.87
C THR A 375 12.05 13.66 21.00
N GLY A 376 10.83 13.65 20.44
CA GLY A 376 10.28 14.74 19.62
C GLY A 376 10.40 14.49 18.11
N LEU A 377 9.69 15.34 17.34
CA LEU A 377 9.61 15.27 15.87
C LEU A 377 10.99 15.37 15.18
N GLY A 378 11.95 16.06 15.77
CA GLY A 378 13.28 16.23 15.17
C GLY A 378 14.09 14.95 15.00
N GLU A 379 13.76 13.90 15.74
CA GLU A 379 14.55 12.65 15.78
C GLU A 379 14.00 11.56 14.83
N VAL A 380 12.86 11.79 14.18
CA VAL A 380 12.25 10.81 13.25
C VAL A 380 13.17 10.49 12.07
N GLY A 381 13.96 11.45 11.59
CA GLY A 381 14.93 11.26 10.52
C GLY A 381 16.09 10.33 10.93
N LEU A 382 16.58 10.44 12.16
CA LEU A 382 17.64 9.59 12.69
C LEU A 382 17.19 8.13 12.78
N VAL A 383 16.05 7.90 13.42
CA VAL A 383 15.51 6.53 13.60
C VAL A 383 15.09 5.93 12.26
N GLY A 384 14.46 6.72 11.38
CA GLY A 384 14.16 6.31 10.01
C GLY A 384 15.44 5.92 9.25
N GLY A 385 16.52 6.69 9.38
CA GLY A 385 17.81 6.38 8.77
C GLY A 385 18.38 5.04 9.25
N ILE A 386 18.31 4.72 10.55
CA ILE A 386 18.74 3.43 11.10
C ILE A 386 17.91 2.28 10.50
N LEU A 387 16.58 2.43 10.42
CA LEU A 387 15.70 1.44 9.79
C LEU A 387 16.02 1.27 8.30
N GLY A 388 16.35 2.37 7.60
CA GLY A 388 16.79 2.33 6.20
C GLY A 388 18.08 1.52 6.01
N VAL A 389 19.05 1.62 6.91
CA VAL A 389 20.26 0.77 6.90
C VAL A 389 19.91 -0.70 7.09
N LEU A 390 19.00 -1.03 8.02
CA LEU A 390 18.53 -2.40 8.21
C LEU A 390 17.84 -2.94 6.95
N SER A 391 17.04 -2.11 6.28
CA SER A 391 16.43 -2.46 5.00
C SER A 391 17.47 -2.73 3.91
N CYS A 392 18.51 -1.91 3.82
CA CYS A 392 19.64 -2.11 2.89
C CYS A 392 20.31 -3.47 3.11
N ILE A 393 20.56 -3.85 4.36
CA ILE A 393 21.15 -5.15 4.73
C ILE A 393 20.23 -6.28 4.29
N CYS A 394 18.93 -6.20 4.60
CA CYS A 394 17.94 -7.19 4.18
C CYS A 394 17.89 -7.33 2.65
N ALA A 395 17.93 -6.21 1.92
CA ALA A 395 17.97 -6.20 0.46
C ALA A 395 19.20 -6.87 -0.12
N ALA A 396 20.38 -6.63 0.48
CA ALA A 396 21.63 -7.27 0.06
C ALA A 396 21.58 -8.80 0.27
N ILE A 397 20.99 -9.24 1.37
CA ILE A 397 20.82 -10.67 1.67
C ILE A 397 19.78 -11.28 0.71
N ALA A 398 18.61 -10.66 0.54
CA ALA A 398 17.57 -11.12 -0.40
C ALA A 398 18.11 -11.26 -1.82
N ARG A 399 18.85 -10.24 -2.29
CA ARG A 399 19.51 -10.25 -3.60
C ARG A 399 20.47 -11.43 -3.74
N ARG A 400 21.34 -11.70 -2.73
CA ARG A 400 22.32 -12.82 -2.77
C ARG A 400 21.63 -14.17 -2.92
N PHE A 401 20.58 -14.43 -2.13
CA PHE A 401 19.82 -15.67 -2.23
C PHE A 401 19.07 -15.80 -3.56
N TRP A 402 18.48 -14.70 -4.05
CA TRP A 402 17.80 -14.67 -5.34
C TRP A 402 18.77 -14.96 -6.49
N GLN A 403 19.95 -14.35 -6.51
CA GLN A 403 20.97 -14.61 -7.52
C GLN A 403 21.46 -16.05 -7.49
N ARG A 404 21.68 -16.65 -6.32
CA ARG A 404 22.03 -18.07 -6.21
C ARG A 404 20.96 -18.96 -6.84
N MET A 405 19.70 -18.72 -6.52
CA MET A 405 18.57 -19.45 -7.09
C MET A 405 18.46 -19.28 -8.61
N GLN A 406 18.82 -18.14 -9.17
CA GLN A 406 18.87 -17.93 -10.61
C GLN A 406 19.99 -18.75 -11.26
N ASN A 407 21.17 -18.82 -10.67
CA ASN A 407 22.33 -19.53 -11.18
C ASN A 407 22.15 -21.06 -11.12
N GLU A 408 21.53 -21.60 -10.06
CA GLU A 408 21.21 -23.03 -9.95
C GLU A 408 20.38 -23.54 -11.13
N SER A 409 19.49 -22.71 -11.67
CA SER A 409 18.65 -23.08 -12.84
C SER A 409 19.35 -22.96 -14.19
N THR A 410 20.49 -22.28 -14.27
CA THR A 410 21.30 -22.22 -15.50
C THR A 410 22.35 -23.32 -15.57
N THR A 411 22.64 -23.97 -14.44
CA THR A 411 23.70 -25.00 -14.35
C THR A 411 23.16 -26.42 -14.50
N THR A 412 21.84 -26.64 -14.63
CA THR A 412 21.26 -27.95 -14.97
C THR A 412 20.90 -27.93 -16.46
N PRO A 413 21.82 -28.37 -17.36
CA PRO A 413 21.45 -28.61 -18.75
C PRO A 413 20.49 -29.80 -18.79
N HIS A 414 19.53 -29.75 -19.68
CA HIS A 414 18.71 -30.88 -20.09
C HIS A 414 19.52 -32.19 -20.15
N MET A 415 19.41 -33.01 -19.11
CA MET A 415 19.64 -34.44 -19.20
C MET A 415 18.26 -35.08 -19.26
N LEU A 416 17.64 -35.03 -20.40
CA LEU A 416 16.56 -35.92 -20.86
C LEU A 416 16.53 -35.78 -22.40
N ASP A 417 17.40 -36.49 -23.03
CA ASP A 417 17.16 -37.10 -24.36
C ASP A 417 16.57 -38.49 -24.15
#